data_8fee289a9634a0603a5f3e2d8bcf49fb
#
_entry.id   8fee289a9634a0603a5f3e2d8bcf49fb
#
_cell.length_a   1.000
_cell.length_b   1.000
_cell.length_c   1.000
_cell.angle_alpha   90.00
_cell.angle_beta   90.00
_cell.angle_gamma   90.00
#
_symmetry.space_group_name_H-M   'P 1'
#
loop_
_entity.id
_entity.type
_entity.pdbx_description
1 polymer ?
#
loop_
_entity_poly.entity_id
_entity_poly.type
_entity_poly.pdbx_seq_one_letter_code
_entity_poly.pdbx_strand_id
1 'polypeptide(L)'
;FPTRRSSDLSHRFDRTPSGGRLGCVSLEAVDAEFTGVYPRRWSIAARELASQKLLSREDVARIEWLEAFGWGIGNTDMHFGNLALGLRSITIDGVRPIYDMLPMACMPRHGEVPKVAELRPAPDDLAGIATAAVHDFWTAVADHPSISQDFHAIARRLQA
;
A
#
# COMPACT_ATOMS: atom_id res chain seq x y z
N PHE A 1 -4.32 13.30 -27.23
CA PHE A 1 -3.87 12.78 -25.93
C PHE A 1 -5.12 12.56 -25.09
N PRO A 2 -5.30 11.40 -24.44
CA PRO A 2 -6.41 11.23 -23.52
C PRO A 2 -6.26 12.25 -22.39
N THR A 3 -7.29 13.07 -22.21
CA THR A 3 -7.39 13.98 -21.07
C THR A 3 -7.40 13.12 -19.79
N ARG A 4 -6.49 13.39 -18.85
CA ARG A 4 -6.50 12.74 -17.53
C ARG A 4 -7.91 12.87 -16.94
N ARG A 5 -8.50 11.75 -16.56
CA ARG A 5 -9.81 11.73 -15.90
C ARG A 5 -9.66 12.31 -14.49
N SER A 6 -10.70 12.94 -13.97
CA SER A 6 -10.71 13.48 -12.60
C SER A 6 -10.45 12.40 -11.53
N SER A 7 -10.67 11.11 -11.87
CA SER A 7 -10.32 9.95 -11.03
C SER A 7 -8.82 9.77 -10.81
N ASP A 8 -7.98 10.39 -11.64
CA ASP A 8 -6.52 10.33 -11.49
C ASP A 8 -5.98 11.39 -10.52
N LEU A 9 -6.86 12.18 -9.93
CA LEU A 9 -6.51 13.23 -8.97
C LEU A 9 -6.75 12.73 -7.55
N SER A 10 -5.75 12.81 -6.70
CA SER A 10 -5.88 12.58 -5.27
C SER A 10 -5.45 13.81 -4.47
N HIS A 11 -6.11 14.01 -3.31
CA HIS A 11 -5.72 15.07 -2.40
C HIS A 11 -4.33 14.79 -1.82
N ARG A 12 -3.45 15.77 -1.93
CA ARG A 12 -2.11 15.67 -1.36
C ARG A 12 -2.17 15.80 0.16
N PHE A 13 -1.73 14.76 0.85
CA PHE A 13 -1.65 14.72 2.32
C PHE A 13 -0.48 15.56 2.89
N ASP A 14 0.48 15.94 2.04
CA ASP A 14 1.65 16.74 2.40
C ASP A 14 1.40 18.26 2.25
N ARG A 15 0.14 18.68 2.14
CA ARG A 15 -0.27 20.08 2.02
C ARG A 15 -1.27 20.44 3.10
N THR A 16 -1.15 21.66 3.62
CA THR A 16 -2.19 22.27 4.46
C THR A 16 -3.24 22.98 3.59
N PRO A 17 -4.47 23.20 4.10
CA PRO A 17 -5.49 23.97 3.37
C PRO A 17 -5.04 25.39 2.98
N SER A 18 -4.11 25.99 3.74
CA SER A 18 -3.51 27.30 3.47
C SER A 18 -2.35 27.27 2.47
N GLY A 19 -2.06 26.13 1.83
CA GLY A 19 -0.98 25.98 0.84
C GLY A 19 0.41 25.70 1.44
N GLY A 20 0.51 25.55 2.76
CA GLY A 20 1.75 25.15 3.43
C GLY A 20 2.14 23.69 3.11
N ARG A 21 3.37 23.32 3.46
CA ARG A 21 3.90 21.95 3.30
C ARG A 21 4.02 21.25 4.64
N LEU A 22 3.59 20.00 4.72
CA LEU A 22 3.88 19.10 5.84
C LEU A 22 5.15 18.33 5.55
N GLY A 23 6.03 18.18 6.53
CA GLY A 23 7.25 17.38 6.40
C GLY A 23 6.89 15.92 6.16
N CYS A 24 7.52 15.31 5.16
CA CYS A 24 7.39 13.89 4.85
C CYS A 24 8.72 13.34 4.37
N VAL A 25 8.98 12.08 4.70
CA VAL A 25 10.13 11.32 4.25
C VAL A 25 9.67 9.92 3.82
N SER A 26 10.25 9.36 2.78
CA SER A 26 9.95 7.97 2.39
C SER A 26 10.59 6.98 3.35
N LEU A 27 9.97 5.80 3.50
CA LEU A 27 10.60 4.69 4.21
C LEU A 27 11.97 4.32 3.58
N GLU A 28 12.12 4.51 2.26
CA GLU A 28 13.38 4.31 1.55
C GLU A 28 14.54 5.12 2.16
N ALA A 29 14.31 6.42 2.36
CA ALA A 29 15.34 7.30 2.90
C ALA A 29 15.63 7.00 4.39
N VAL A 30 14.59 6.65 5.15
CA VAL A 30 14.74 6.30 6.58
C VAL A 30 15.43 4.94 6.74
N ASP A 31 15.11 3.95 5.90
CA ASP A 31 15.79 2.66 5.92
C ASP A 31 17.29 2.81 5.58
N ALA A 32 17.60 3.59 4.55
CA ALA A 32 18.97 3.81 4.14
C ALA A 32 19.84 4.44 5.24
N GLU A 33 19.25 5.27 6.10
CA GLU A 33 19.97 5.94 7.18
C GLU A 33 20.04 5.11 8.47
N PHE A 34 18.92 4.42 8.82
CA PHE A 34 18.76 3.89 10.18
C PHE A 34 18.74 2.37 10.24
N THR A 35 18.27 1.64 9.21
CA THR A 35 17.99 0.22 9.36
C THR A 35 18.69 -0.68 8.34
N GLY A 36 18.64 -0.36 7.05
CA GLY A 36 19.28 -1.16 5.99
C GLY A 36 18.80 -2.62 5.98
N VAL A 37 17.50 -2.86 6.24
CA VAL A 37 16.99 -4.22 6.47
C VAL A 37 16.97 -5.09 5.21
N TYR A 38 17.15 -6.39 5.43
CA TYR A 38 16.96 -7.42 4.41
C TYR A 38 16.23 -8.63 5.03
N PRO A 39 15.19 -9.22 4.39
CA PRO A 39 14.59 -8.75 3.13
C PRO A 39 13.88 -7.40 3.29
N ARG A 40 13.76 -6.68 2.17
CA ARG A 40 13.17 -5.34 2.13
C ARG A 40 11.63 -5.43 2.19
N ARG A 41 11.12 -5.51 3.41
CA ARG A 41 9.68 -5.53 3.73
C ARG A 41 9.33 -4.38 4.65
N TRP A 42 8.18 -3.76 4.44
CA TRP A 42 7.71 -2.63 5.24
C TRP A 42 7.62 -2.98 6.72
N SER A 43 7.06 -4.15 7.06
CA SER A 43 6.93 -4.63 8.43
C SER A 43 8.27 -4.85 9.12
N ILE A 44 9.27 -5.37 8.41
CA ILE A 44 10.60 -5.61 8.97
C ILE A 44 11.27 -4.27 9.29
N ALA A 45 11.25 -3.31 8.35
CA ALA A 45 11.79 -1.98 8.58
C ALA A 45 11.07 -1.26 9.72
N ALA A 46 9.73 -1.37 9.79
CA ALA A 46 8.94 -0.76 10.84
C ALA A 46 9.28 -1.30 12.24
N ARG A 47 9.43 -2.62 12.38
CA ARG A 47 9.84 -3.26 13.64
C ARG A 47 11.24 -2.82 14.05
N GLU A 48 12.17 -2.73 13.11
CA GLU A 48 13.52 -2.28 13.38
C GLU A 48 13.53 -0.81 13.83
N LEU A 49 12.81 0.06 13.13
CA LEU A 49 12.65 1.47 13.54
C LEU A 49 12.01 1.61 14.92
N ALA A 50 11.05 0.74 15.27
CA ALA A 50 10.44 0.73 16.60
C ALA A 50 11.43 0.26 17.68
N SER A 51 12.31 -0.68 17.39
CA SER A 51 13.38 -1.12 18.30
C SER A 51 14.31 0.04 18.67
N GLN A 52 14.55 0.93 17.71
CA GLN A 52 15.33 2.16 17.86
C GLN A 52 14.51 3.35 18.40
N LYS A 53 13.22 3.14 18.76
CA LYS A 53 12.30 4.17 19.27
C LYS A 53 11.99 5.31 18.27
N LEU A 54 12.16 5.04 16.98
CA LEU A 54 11.86 5.97 15.90
C LEU A 54 10.41 5.85 15.40
N LEU A 55 9.74 4.72 15.65
CA LEU A 55 8.32 4.51 15.38
C LEU A 55 7.58 4.01 16.62
N SER A 56 6.29 4.34 16.71
CA SER A 56 5.40 3.81 17.74
C SER A 56 4.97 2.37 17.40
N ARG A 57 4.51 1.61 18.42
CA ARG A 57 3.91 0.28 18.21
C ARG A 57 2.63 0.35 17.36
N GLU A 58 1.89 1.43 17.46
CA GLU A 58 0.69 1.68 16.68
C GLU A 58 1.04 1.85 15.19
N ASP A 59 2.09 2.63 14.88
CA ASP A 59 2.58 2.79 13.52
C ASP A 59 3.08 1.46 12.93
N VAL A 60 3.78 0.64 13.73
CA VAL A 60 4.19 -0.70 13.31
C VAL A 60 2.99 -1.54 12.92
N ALA A 61 1.98 -1.63 13.80
CA ALA A 61 0.77 -2.40 13.52
C ALA A 61 0.04 -1.91 12.27
N ARG A 62 0.00 -0.59 12.06
CA ARG A 62 -0.56 0.02 10.85
C ARG A 62 0.21 -0.36 9.58
N ILE A 63 1.54 -0.34 9.64
CA ILE A 63 2.40 -0.74 8.51
C ILE A 63 2.25 -2.23 8.20
N GLU A 64 2.20 -3.07 9.21
CA GLU A 64 1.95 -4.51 9.07
C GLU A 64 0.60 -4.79 8.40
N TRP A 65 -0.44 -4.07 8.82
CA TRP A 65 -1.76 -4.17 8.22
C TRP A 65 -1.75 -3.72 6.75
N LEU A 66 -1.09 -2.60 6.44
CA LEU A 66 -0.98 -2.10 5.07
C LEU A 66 -0.19 -3.06 4.17
N GLU A 67 0.89 -3.64 4.69
CA GLU A 67 1.66 -4.64 3.94
C GLU A 67 0.84 -5.91 3.69
N ALA A 68 0.14 -6.43 4.71
CA ALA A 68 -0.74 -7.58 4.58
C ALA A 68 -1.88 -7.34 3.58
N PHE A 69 -2.50 -6.16 3.63
CA PHE A 69 -3.53 -5.76 2.68
C PHE A 69 -2.97 -5.69 1.25
N GLY A 70 -1.80 -5.08 1.06
CA GLY A 70 -1.14 -5.01 -0.24
C GLY A 70 -0.87 -6.40 -0.85
N TRP A 71 -0.41 -7.37 -0.04
CA TRP A 71 -0.27 -8.77 -0.46
C TRP A 71 -1.62 -9.36 -0.88
N GLY A 72 -2.66 -9.16 -0.08
CA GLY A 72 -4.00 -9.71 -0.32
C GLY A 72 -4.68 -9.15 -1.57
N ILE A 73 -4.42 -7.91 -1.94
CA ILE A 73 -4.93 -7.34 -3.19
C ILE A 73 -4.01 -7.57 -4.40
N GLY A 74 -2.84 -8.19 -4.20
CA GLY A 74 -1.87 -8.45 -5.26
C GLY A 74 -1.10 -7.21 -5.70
N ASN A 75 -0.77 -6.31 -4.78
CA ASN A 75 0.16 -5.22 -5.07
C ASN A 75 1.58 -5.78 -5.15
N THR A 76 2.16 -5.78 -6.34
CA THR A 76 3.53 -6.28 -6.59
C THR A 76 4.58 -5.16 -6.59
N ASP A 77 4.16 -3.92 -6.29
CA ASP A 77 5.02 -2.74 -6.32
C ASP A 77 5.15 -2.07 -4.94
N MET A 78 5.19 -2.87 -3.88
CA MET A 78 5.35 -2.39 -2.50
C MET A 78 6.82 -2.10 -2.16
N HIS A 79 7.46 -1.21 -2.91
CA HIS A 79 8.80 -0.74 -2.56
C HIS A 79 8.75 0.33 -1.45
N PHE A 80 9.89 0.59 -0.80
CA PHE A 80 9.98 1.52 0.32
C PHE A 80 9.66 2.98 -0.02
N GLY A 81 9.75 3.35 -1.31
CA GLY A 81 9.33 4.67 -1.78
C GLY A 81 7.82 4.91 -1.74
N ASN A 82 7.00 3.83 -1.69
CA ASN A 82 5.53 3.91 -1.65
C ASN A 82 4.96 3.98 -0.21
N LEU A 83 5.82 4.09 0.79
CA LEU A 83 5.42 4.38 2.18
C LEU A 83 6.07 5.67 2.65
N ALA A 84 5.25 6.63 3.09
CA ALA A 84 5.70 7.90 3.62
C ALA A 84 5.48 7.99 5.13
N LEU A 85 6.48 8.52 5.81
CA LEU A 85 6.46 8.88 7.23
C LEU A 85 6.38 10.40 7.37
N GLY A 86 5.62 10.87 8.32
CA GLY A 86 5.54 12.28 8.64
C GLY A 86 6.75 12.76 9.40
N LEU A 87 7.10 14.01 9.19
CA LEU A 87 8.14 14.69 9.94
C LEU A 87 7.58 15.92 10.64
N ARG A 88 7.85 16.02 11.93
CA ARG A 88 7.67 17.24 12.71
C ARG A 88 9.05 17.70 13.18
N SER A 89 9.55 18.77 12.55
CA SER A 89 10.97 19.11 12.65
C SER A 89 11.85 17.96 12.13
N ILE A 90 12.67 17.34 12.97
CA ILE A 90 13.54 16.20 12.64
C ILE A 90 13.01 14.87 13.22
N THR A 91 11.81 14.86 13.82
CA THR A 91 11.25 13.67 14.47
C THR A 91 10.18 13.06 13.58
N ILE A 92 10.18 11.73 13.43
CA ILE A 92 9.10 11.00 12.77
C ILE A 92 7.85 11.12 13.64
N ASP A 93 6.71 11.55 13.06
CA ASP A 93 5.42 11.74 13.73
C ASP A 93 4.31 10.82 13.19
N GLY A 94 4.70 9.65 12.70
CA GLY A 94 3.81 8.58 12.30
C GLY A 94 3.71 8.34 10.80
N VAL A 95 2.91 7.34 10.44
CA VAL A 95 2.68 6.92 9.04
C VAL A 95 1.72 7.89 8.35
N ARG A 96 2.05 8.31 7.12
CA ARG A 96 1.17 9.12 6.28
C ARG A 96 0.14 8.25 5.54
N PRO A 97 -0.94 8.85 5.00
CA PRO A 97 -1.88 8.12 4.16
C PRO A 97 -1.17 7.37 3.05
N ILE A 98 -1.62 6.12 2.81
CA ILE A 98 -1.05 5.27 1.78
C ILE A 98 -1.41 5.78 0.38
N TYR A 99 -0.52 5.58 -0.57
CA TYR A 99 -0.69 5.86 -1.99
C TYR A 99 -0.15 4.68 -2.82
N ASP A 100 -0.49 4.64 -4.10
CA ASP A 100 -0.09 3.58 -5.04
C ASP A 100 -0.43 2.15 -4.56
N MET A 101 -1.51 2.01 -3.77
CA MET A 101 -2.00 0.72 -3.30
C MET A 101 -2.96 0.13 -4.33
N LEU A 102 -2.42 -0.50 -5.37
CA LEU A 102 -3.15 -1.00 -6.52
C LEU A 102 -2.96 -2.52 -6.70
N PRO A 103 -3.95 -3.23 -7.27
CA PRO A 103 -3.85 -4.67 -7.55
C PRO A 103 -2.98 -4.93 -8.79
N MET A 104 -1.69 -4.65 -8.70
CA MET A 104 -0.73 -4.68 -9.81
C MET A 104 -0.59 -6.06 -10.47
N ALA A 105 -0.82 -7.15 -9.73
CA ALA A 105 -0.86 -8.51 -10.29
C ALA A 105 -1.97 -8.69 -11.34
N CYS A 106 -3.02 -7.86 -11.26
CA CYS A 106 -4.16 -7.87 -12.17
C CYS A 106 -4.03 -6.88 -13.33
N MET A 107 -2.93 -6.12 -13.43
CA MET A 107 -2.76 -5.13 -14.48
C MET A 107 -2.72 -5.76 -15.87
N PRO A 108 -3.35 -5.11 -16.87
CA PRO A 108 -3.25 -5.56 -18.25
C PRO A 108 -1.79 -5.63 -18.72
N ARG A 109 -1.42 -6.76 -19.34
CA ARG A 109 -0.14 -6.93 -20.01
C ARG A 109 -0.38 -6.96 -21.52
N HIS A 110 0.31 -6.11 -22.26
CA HIS A 110 0.13 -5.96 -23.73
C HIS A 110 -1.32 -5.69 -24.14
N GLY A 111 -2.10 -5.01 -23.28
CA GLY A 111 -3.49 -4.66 -23.54
C GLY A 111 -4.51 -5.74 -23.16
N GLU A 112 -4.06 -6.89 -22.66
CA GLU A 112 -4.93 -7.98 -22.20
C GLU A 112 -4.93 -8.09 -20.68
N VAL A 113 -6.12 -8.20 -20.07
CA VAL A 113 -6.28 -8.49 -18.66
C VAL A 113 -5.88 -9.95 -18.40
N PRO A 114 -5.05 -10.27 -17.39
CA PRO A 114 -4.70 -11.65 -17.06
C PRO A 114 -5.95 -12.48 -16.81
N LYS A 115 -6.07 -13.64 -17.46
CA LYS A 115 -7.22 -14.55 -17.28
C LYS A 115 -7.30 -15.15 -15.88
N VAL A 116 -6.16 -15.23 -15.20
CA VAL A 116 -6.04 -15.69 -13.81
C VAL A 116 -5.01 -14.81 -13.13
N ALA A 117 -5.41 -14.12 -12.07
CA ALA A 117 -4.47 -13.47 -11.17
C ALA A 117 -4.06 -14.49 -10.09
N GLU A 118 -2.85 -15.00 -10.19
CA GLU A 118 -2.25 -15.75 -9.08
C GLU A 118 -1.69 -14.75 -8.07
N LEU A 119 -2.39 -14.60 -6.95
CA LEU A 119 -1.88 -13.80 -5.85
C LEU A 119 -0.89 -14.64 -5.04
N ARG A 120 0.23 -14.06 -4.71
CA ARG A 120 1.15 -14.68 -3.77
C ARG A 120 0.58 -14.56 -2.36
N PRO A 121 0.65 -15.60 -1.52
CA PRO A 121 0.21 -15.49 -0.15
C PRO A 121 1.02 -14.43 0.60
N ALA A 122 0.39 -13.78 1.57
CA ALA A 122 1.11 -12.93 2.50
C ALA A 122 2.15 -13.76 3.27
N PRO A 123 3.28 -13.16 3.65
CA PRO A 123 4.24 -13.80 4.55
C PRO A 123 3.58 -14.30 5.84
N ASP A 124 4.06 -15.42 6.40
CA ASP A 124 3.46 -16.08 7.56
C ASP A 124 3.27 -15.15 8.76
N ASP A 125 4.22 -14.23 8.98
CA ASP A 125 4.17 -13.24 10.07
C ASP A 125 3.10 -12.14 9.86
N LEU A 126 2.48 -12.07 8.67
CA LEU A 126 1.38 -11.17 8.34
C LEU A 126 0.07 -11.92 8.04
N ALA A 127 0.08 -13.25 8.10
CA ALA A 127 -1.08 -14.06 7.76
C ALA A 127 -2.30 -13.68 8.64
N GLY A 128 -3.45 -13.49 8.00
CA GLY A 128 -4.70 -13.19 8.69
C GLY A 128 -4.92 -11.73 9.11
N ILE A 129 -3.89 -10.87 9.09
CA ILE A 129 -3.98 -9.51 9.65
C ILE A 129 -5.02 -8.63 8.91
N ALA A 130 -5.14 -8.74 7.59
CA ALA A 130 -6.00 -7.88 6.77
C ALA A 130 -7.09 -8.63 6.01
N THR A 131 -7.38 -9.89 6.36
CA THR A 131 -8.27 -10.78 5.60
C THR A 131 -9.64 -10.18 5.32
N ALA A 132 -10.29 -9.61 6.33
CA ALA A 132 -11.62 -9.00 6.17
C ALA A 132 -11.58 -7.84 5.17
N ALA A 133 -10.60 -6.96 5.28
CA ALA A 133 -10.46 -5.81 4.38
C ALA A 133 -10.13 -6.22 2.93
N VAL A 134 -9.34 -7.28 2.75
CA VAL A 134 -9.05 -7.86 1.43
C VAL A 134 -10.32 -8.44 0.81
N HIS A 135 -11.12 -9.18 1.58
CA HIS A 135 -12.42 -9.68 1.14
C HIS A 135 -13.36 -8.54 0.74
N ASP A 136 -13.48 -7.51 1.59
CA ASP A 136 -14.33 -6.34 1.32
C ASP A 136 -13.89 -5.59 0.07
N PHE A 137 -12.57 -5.46 -0.14
CA PHE A 137 -12.00 -4.86 -1.34
C PHE A 137 -12.44 -5.62 -2.60
N TRP A 138 -12.23 -6.95 -2.64
CA TRP A 138 -12.59 -7.74 -3.80
C TRP A 138 -14.10 -7.80 -4.02
N THR A 139 -14.90 -7.78 -2.95
CA THR A 139 -16.35 -7.65 -3.02
C THR A 139 -16.76 -6.32 -3.67
N ALA A 140 -16.22 -5.23 -3.20
CA ALA A 140 -16.47 -3.92 -3.77
C ALA A 140 -16.08 -3.82 -5.24
N VAL A 141 -14.96 -4.42 -5.64
CA VAL A 141 -14.50 -4.48 -7.05
C VAL A 141 -15.46 -5.33 -7.89
N ALA A 142 -15.92 -6.48 -7.37
CA ALA A 142 -16.84 -7.38 -8.08
C ALA A 142 -18.23 -6.75 -8.33
N ASP A 143 -18.63 -5.82 -7.48
CA ASP A 143 -19.94 -5.16 -7.55
C ASP A 143 -19.90 -3.78 -8.22
N HIS A 144 -18.74 -3.24 -8.50
CA HIS A 144 -18.61 -1.87 -8.98
C HIS A 144 -18.97 -1.73 -10.47
N PRO A 145 -19.98 -0.90 -10.84
CA PRO A 145 -20.53 -0.87 -12.20
C PRO A 145 -19.57 -0.35 -13.28
N SER A 146 -18.51 0.35 -12.90
CA SER A 146 -17.50 0.87 -13.86
C SER A 146 -16.37 -0.09 -14.16
N ILE A 147 -16.36 -1.27 -13.54
CA ILE A 147 -15.34 -2.31 -13.77
C ILE A 147 -15.72 -3.16 -14.98
N SER A 148 -14.73 -3.56 -15.78
CA SER A 148 -14.99 -4.44 -16.94
C SER A 148 -15.45 -5.84 -16.51
N GLN A 149 -16.22 -6.52 -17.38
CA GLN A 149 -16.72 -7.86 -17.09
C GLN A 149 -15.57 -8.86 -16.85
N ASP A 150 -14.47 -8.74 -17.58
CA ASP A 150 -13.29 -9.60 -17.40
C ASP A 150 -12.69 -9.42 -15.99
N PHE A 151 -12.62 -8.19 -15.53
CA PHE A 151 -12.09 -7.91 -14.20
C PHE A 151 -13.06 -8.31 -13.08
N HIS A 152 -14.38 -8.19 -13.30
CA HIS A 152 -15.39 -8.75 -12.41
C HIS A 152 -15.20 -10.26 -12.19
N ALA A 153 -14.88 -11.01 -13.27
CA ALA A 153 -14.63 -12.46 -13.18
C ALA A 153 -13.40 -12.77 -12.32
N ILE A 154 -12.34 -11.95 -12.40
CA ILE A 154 -11.17 -12.06 -11.55
C ILE A 154 -11.53 -11.75 -10.09
N ALA A 155 -12.20 -10.63 -9.84
CA ALA A 155 -12.57 -10.20 -8.50
C ALA A 155 -13.41 -11.26 -7.75
N ARG A 156 -14.41 -11.86 -8.42
CA ARG A 156 -15.23 -12.94 -7.85
C ARG A 156 -14.46 -14.18 -7.45
N ARG A 157 -13.36 -14.50 -8.14
CA ARG A 157 -12.48 -15.62 -7.77
C ARG A 157 -11.61 -15.31 -6.57
N LEU A 158 -11.24 -14.04 -6.40
CA LEU A 158 -10.37 -13.58 -5.32
C LEU A 158 -11.14 -13.24 -4.03
N GLN A 159 -12.46 -13.21 -4.09
CA GLN A 159 -13.34 -13.15 -2.90
C GLN A 159 -13.39 -14.47 -2.11
N ALA A 160 -13.19 -15.62 -2.80
CA ALA A 160 -13.30 -16.96 -2.21
C ALA A 160 -12.10 -17.31 -1.34
#